data_4686b0cb203feeb4ee6a9d6fd17d69a0
#
_entry.id   4686b0cb203feeb4ee6a9d6fd17d69a0
#
_cell.length_a   1.000
_cell.length_b   1.000
_cell.length_c   1.000
_cell.angle_alpha   90.00
_cell.angle_beta   90.00
_cell.angle_gamma   90.00
#
_symmetry.space_group_name_H-M   'P 1'
#
loop_
_entity.id
_entity.type
_entity.pdbx_description
1 polymer ?
#
loop_
_entity_poly.entity_id
_entity_poly.type
_entity_poly.pdbx_seq_one_letter_code
_entity_poly.pdbx_strand_id
1 'polypeptide(L)'
;NTHAGTSVAGDVSAYYQKEMDVSKKNSVLAFGLNISNIGTKISYTDTKTKDFIPTNFRLGSNLKMELDKYNTISFGFDINKLLVPTPPVYERDSTGNYAYDADGNKIILAGEDPTNISVPQALITSWSDAPGGFEEEMKEFTYSIATEYWYDKQFAIRAGYFHEAATKGNRQYFTIGAGLRYNVFGLDFAYLIPTTQRNPLENTLRFTLLFDFDASKSTDSDDTTE
;
A
#
# COMPACT_ATOMS: atom_id res chain seq x y z
N ASN A 1 -22.90 -7.14 24.06
CA ASN A 1 -23.35 -7.73 22.78
C ASN A 1 -22.45 -7.23 21.65
N THR A 2 -21.81 -8.14 20.92
CA THR A 2 -21.06 -7.84 19.70
C THR A 2 -21.88 -8.28 18.51
N HIS A 3 -22.03 -7.38 17.53
CA HIS A 3 -22.70 -7.67 16.27
C HIS A 3 -21.68 -7.74 15.14
N ALA A 4 -22.04 -8.43 14.05
CA ALA A 4 -21.26 -8.35 12.83
C ALA A 4 -21.34 -6.92 12.27
N GLY A 5 -20.21 -6.26 12.13
CA GLY A 5 -20.15 -4.95 11.48
C GLY A 5 -20.36 -5.11 9.98
N THR A 6 -21.11 -4.18 9.38
CA THR A 6 -21.34 -4.11 7.94
C THR A 6 -20.92 -2.74 7.41
N SER A 7 -20.16 -2.72 6.33
CA SER A 7 -19.78 -1.51 5.60
C SER A 7 -19.92 -1.76 4.10
N VAL A 8 -20.23 -0.69 3.35
CA VAL A 8 -20.22 -0.69 1.88
C VAL A 8 -19.16 0.30 1.44
N ALA A 9 -18.28 -0.13 0.53
CA ALA A 9 -17.20 0.67 0.04
C ALA A 9 -17.03 0.52 -1.48
N GLY A 10 -16.42 1.52 -2.09
CA GLY A 10 -16.00 1.51 -3.50
C GLY A 10 -14.57 2.01 -3.64
N ASP A 11 -13.96 1.70 -4.78
CA ASP A 11 -12.60 2.08 -5.13
C ASP A 11 -12.60 2.90 -6.42
N VAL A 12 -11.68 3.86 -6.51
CA VAL A 12 -11.45 4.65 -7.71
C VAL A 12 -9.97 4.54 -8.09
N SER A 13 -9.71 4.20 -9.36
CA SER A 13 -8.34 4.04 -9.86
C SER A 13 -8.14 4.73 -11.18
N ALA A 14 -6.93 5.22 -11.42
CA ALA A 14 -6.47 5.73 -12.70
C ALA A 14 -5.09 5.15 -13.01
N TYR A 15 -4.86 4.84 -14.28
CA TYR A 15 -3.57 4.35 -14.77
C TYR A 15 -3.20 5.07 -16.05
N TYR A 16 -1.94 5.49 -16.13
CA TYR A 16 -1.38 6.14 -17.31
C TYR A 16 -0.01 5.53 -17.60
N GLN A 17 0.25 5.23 -18.86
CA GLN A 17 1.58 4.81 -19.31
C GLN A 17 2.00 5.55 -20.58
N LYS A 18 3.29 5.72 -20.73
CA LYS A 18 3.91 6.35 -21.89
C LYS A 18 5.18 5.60 -22.28
N GLU A 19 5.26 5.23 -23.55
CA GLU A 19 6.51 4.75 -24.15
C GLU A 19 7.44 5.93 -24.40
N MET A 20 8.72 5.71 -24.11
CA MET A 20 9.76 6.73 -24.25
C MET A 20 11.14 6.07 -24.38
N ASP A 21 12.08 6.80 -24.92
CA ASP A 21 13.48 6.38 -24.95
C ASP A 21 14.24 6.97 -23.76
N VAL A 22 14.81 6.11 -22.93
CA VAL A 22 15.72 6.51 -21.86
C VAL A 22 17.12 5.96 -22.20
N SER A 23 18.08 6.85 -22.37
CA SER A 23 19.46 6.46 -22.73
C SER A 23 19.53 5.54 -23.98
N LYS A 24 18.70 5.82 -25.00
CA LYS A 24 18.55 5.02 -26.23
C LYS A 24 18.04 3.59 -25.99
N LYS A 25 17.31 3.37 -24.92
CA LYS A 25 16.64 2.12 -24.58
C LYS A 25 15.13 2.33 -24.60
N ASN A 26 14.43 1.42 -25.27
CA ASN A 26 12.96 1.41 -25.21
C ASN A 26 12.53 1.29 -23.75
N SER A 27 11.69 2.20 -23.33
CA SER A 27 11.28 2.30 -21.95
C SER A 27 9.79 2.62 -21.86
N VAL A 28 9.17 2.19 -20.77
CA VAL A 28 7.78 2.51 -20.44
C VAL A 28 7.76 3.15 -19.06
N LEU A 29 7.31 4.38 -19.00
CA LEU A 29 7.02 5.07 -17.75
C LEU A 29 5.52 4.95 -17.45
N ALA A 30 5.17 4.45 -16.29
CA ALA A 30 3.80 4.27 -15.85
C ALA A 30 3.55 4.99 -14.53
N PHE A 31 2.32 5.49 -14.37
CA PHE A 31 1.80 6.05 -13.13
C PHE A 31 0.47 5.39 -12.80
N GLY A 32 0.27 5.10 -11.53
CA GLY A 32 -0.96 4.56 -10.99
C GLY A 32 -1.45 5.40 -9.82
N LEU A 33 -2.74 5.70 -9.79
CA LEU A 33 -3.45 6.31 -8.67
C LEU A 33 -4.57 5.38 -8.25
N ASN A 34 -4.69 5.15 -6.95
CA ASN A 34 -5.81 4.39 -6.38
C ASN A 34 -6.26 5.03 -5.07
N ILE A 35 -7.57 5.18 -4.89
CA ILE A 35 -8.19 5.46 -3.62
C ILE A 35 -9.16 4.31 -3.35
N SER A 36 -8.84 3.49 -2.38
CA SER A 36 -9.60 2.29 -2.03
C SER A 36 -10.33 2.43 -0.71
N ASN A 37 -11.39 1.62 -0.56
CA ASN A 37 -12.23 1.59 0.64
C ASN A 37 -12.91 2.94 0.95
N ILE A 38 -13.35 3.68 -0.06
CA ILE A 38 -14.23 4.87 0.14
C ILE A 38 -15.59 4.35 0.56
N GLY A 39 -15.88 4.33 1.86
CA GLY A 39 -17.08 3.66 2.33
C GLY A 39 -17.62 4.14 3.67
N THR A 40 -18.72 3.52 4.08
CA THR A 40 -19.41 3.88 5.31
C THR A 40 -18.60 3.47 6.54
N LYS A 41 -18.70 4.28 7.61
CA LYS A 41 -18.17 3.89 8.92
C LYS A 41 -18.82 2.60 9.41
N ILE A 42 -18.06 1.78 10.12
CA ILE A 42 -18.47 0.48 10.64
C ILE A 42 -18.66 0.53 12.17
N SER A 43 -19.60 -0.23 12.70
CA SER A 43 -19.79 -0.41 14.15
C SER A 43 -19.90 -1.90 14.46
N TYR A 44 -19.23 -2.34 15.51
CA TYR A 44 -19.26 -3.72 16.03
C TYR A 44 -20.01 -3.85 17.34
N THR A 45 -20.54 -2.74 17.87
CA THR A 45 -21.21 -2.68 19.15
C THR A 45 -22.50 -1.88 19.04
N ASP A 46 -23.39 -2.02 20.04
CA ASP A 46 -24.63 -1.21 20.15
C ASP A 46 -24.35 0.26 20.50
N THR A 47 -23.09 0.64 20.65
CA THR A 47 -22.69 2.02 20.88
C THR A 47 -22.89 2.86 19.61
N LYS A 48 -23.22 4.13 19.78
CA LYS A 48 -23.38 5.07 18.66
C LYS A 48 -22.06 5.38 17.93
N THR A 49 -20.92 4.96 18.50
CA THR A 49 -19.61 5.20 17.96
C THR A 49 -19.35 4.29 16.76
N LYS A 50 -19.02 4.89 15.63
CA LYS A 50 -18.66 4.18 14.39
C LYS A 50 -17.23 4.54 14.01
N ASP A 51 -16.47 3.52 13.64
CA ASP A 51 -15.09 3.66 13.20
C ASP A 51 -15.00 3.82 11.67
N PHE A 52 -14.01 4.57 11.21
CA PHE A 52 -13.69 4.62 9.79
C PHE A 52 -13.13 3.27 9.32
N ILE A 53 -13.55 2.85 8.15
CA ILE A 53 -12.83 1.78 7.44
C ILE A 53 -11.53 2.37 6.87
N PRO A 54 -10.48 1.56 6.64
CA PRO A 54 -9.17 2.06 6.23
C PRO A 54 -9.17 2.52 4.76
N THR A 55 -9.74 3.70 4.51
CA THR A 55 -9.65 4.34 3.20
C THR A 55 -8.19 4.67 2.92
N ASN A 56 -7.67 4.20 1.80
CA ASN A 56 -6.25 4.31 1.49
C ASN A 56 -6.01 4.99 0.14
N PHE A 57 -5.19 6.02 0.16
CA PHE A 57 -4.63 6.65 -1.03
C PHE A 57 -3.31 5.98 -1.39
N ARG A 58 -3.12 5.66 -2.68
CA ARG A 58 -1.87 5.16 -3.23
C ARG A 58 -1.54 5.86 -4.53
N LEU A 59 -0.34 6.39 -4.61
CA LEU A 59 0.25 6.91 -5.83
C LEU A 59 1.52 6.13 -6.12
N GLY A 60 1.62 5.56 -7.31
CA GLY A 60 2.77 4.77 -7.73
C GLY A 60 3.33 5.22 -9.07
N SER A 61 4.62 4.96 -9.26
CA SER A 61 5.28 5.11 -10.54
C SER A 61 6.16 3.91 -10.82
N ASN A 62 6.31 3.55 -12.09
CA ASN A 62 7.19 2.49 -12.54
C ASN A 62 7.89 2.89 -13.84
N LEU A 63 9.20 2.71 -13.88
CA LEU A 63 10.00 2.85 -15.10
C LEU A 63 10.55 1.47 -15.48
N LYS A 64 10.05 0.93 -16.58
CA LYS A 64 10.53 -0.32 -17.18
C LYS A 64 11.43 0.02 -18.37
N MET A 65 12.62 -0.58 -18.45
CA MET A 65 13.59 -0.37 -19.52
C MET A 65 14.02 -1.70 -20.13
N GLU A 66 14.02 -1.80 -21.44
CA GLU A 66 14.59 -2.90 -22.20
C GLU A 66 16.08 -2.63 -22.43
N LEU A 67 16.94 -3.31 -21.67
CA LEU A 67 18.38 -3.14 -21.77
C LEU A 67 18.92 -3.74 -23.08
N ASP A 68 18.41 -4.90 -23.46
CA ASP A 68 18.62 -5.58 -24.73
C ASP A 68 17.50 -6.60 -25.00
N LYS A 69 17.64 -7.47 -26.00
CA LYS A 69 16.66 -8.47 -26.42
C LYS A 69 16.20 -9.38 -25.26
N TYR A 70 17.07 -9.67 -24.31
CA TYR A 70 16.83 -10.63 -23.24
C TYR A 70 16.68 -9.98 -21.87
N ASN A 71 17.19 -8.77 -21.68
CA ASN A 71 17.34 -8.14 -20.38
C ASN A 71 16.39 -6.96 -20.22
N THR A 72 15.56 -7.00 -19.18
CA THR A 72 14.65 -5.91 -18.82
C THR A 72 14.84 -5.58 -17.35
N ILE A 73 14.90 -4.30 -17.02
CA ILE A 73 14.92 -3.81 -15.64
C ILE A 73 13.75 -2.85 -15.39
N SER A 74 13.19 -2.92 -14.20
CA SER A 74 12.13 -2.00 -13.75
C SER A 74 12.48 -1.41 -12.40
N PHE A 75 12.09 -0.15 -12.22
CA PHE A 75 12.17 0.57 -10.95
C PHE A 75 10.79 1.09 -10.59
N GLY A 76 10.32 0.75 -9.39
CA GLY A 76 9.04 1.18 -8.86
C GLY A 76 9.21 2.03 -7.62
N PHE A 77 8.32 3.02 -7.47
CA PHE A 77 8.20 3.84 -6.28
C PHE A 77 6.73 4.09 -5.98
N ASP A 78 6.30 3.81 -4.74
CA ASP A 78 4.95 4.04 -4.28
C ASP A 78 4.92 4.88 -3.01
N ILE A 79 3.90 5.72 -2.91
CA ILE A 79 3.53 6.46 -1.70
C ILE A 79 2.12 6.04 -1.32
N ASN A 80 1.91 5.76 -0.04
CA ASN A 80 0.57 5.49 0.50
C ASN A 80 0.28 6.37 1.70
N LYS A 81 -1.00 6.71 1.89
CA LYS A 81 -1.51 7.40 3.06
C LYS A 81 -2.92 6.91 3.36
N LEU A 82 -3.22 6.69 4.65
CA LEU A 82 -4.60 6.49 5.09
C LEU A 82 -5.34 7.82 5.07
N LEU A 83 -6.49 7.85 4.40
CA LEU A 83 -7.40 9.00 4.36
C LEU A 83 -8.50 8.85 5.42
N VAL A 84 -8.07 8.67 6.65
CA VAL A 84 -8.91 8.64 7.84
C VAL A 84 -8.41 9.68 8.83
N PRO A 85 -9.26 10.24 9.69
CA PRO A 85 -8.83 11.25 10.65
C PRO A 85 -7.70 10.73 11.54
N THR A 86 -6.68 11.55 11.75
CA THR A 86 -5.61 11.25 12.70
C THR A 86 -6.19 11.20 14.11
N PRO A 87 -5.87 10.17 14.92
CA PRO A 87 -6.37 10.08 16.29
C PRO A 87 -5.98 11.31 17.11
N PRO A 88 -6.93 11.95 17.82
CA PRO A 88 -6.64 13.13 18.63
C PRO A 88 -5.77 12.78 19.84
N VAL A 89 -5.09 13.77 20.36
CA VAL A 89 -4.35 13.70 21.63
C VAL A 89 -5.34 13.92 22.76
N TYR A 90 -5.53 12.91 23.61
CA TYR A 90 -6.41 12.98 24.76
C TYR A 90 -5.66 13.38 26.02
N GLU A 91 -6.34 14.17 26.88
CA GLU A 91 -5.85 14.50 28.21
C GLU A 91 -5.72 13.23 29.08
N ARG A 92 -4.65 13.18 29.86
CA ARG A 92 -4.44 12.11 30.85
C ARG A 92 -4.22 12.70 32.24
N ASP A 93 -4.77 12.01 33.23
CA ASP A 93 -4.56 12.35 34.63
C ASP A 93 -3.13 12.01 35.08
N SER A 94 -2.80 12.34 36.33
CA SER A 94 -1.50 12.06 36.95
C SER A 94 -1.15 10.57 37.05
N THR A 95 -2.12 9.68 36.87
CA THR A 95 -1.95 8.23 36.91
C THR A 95 -1.86 7.62 35.49
N GLY A 96 -1.98 8.47 34.43
CA GLY A 96 -1.90 8.05 33.05
C GLY A 96 -3.21 7.58 32.42
N ASN A 97 -4.33 7.65 33.15
CA ASN A 97 -5.67 7.34 32.64
C ASN A 97 -6.22 8.53 31.83
N TYR A 98 -7.16 8.25 30.93
CA TYR A 98 -7.85 9.32 30.19
C TYR A 98 -8.67 10.17 31.14
N ALA A 99 -8.59 11.50 30.99
CA ALA A 99 -9.49 12.46 31.62
C ALA A 99 -10.82 12.53 30.88
N TYR A 100 -11.90 12.73 31.62
CA TYR A 100 -13.27 12.79 31.09
C TYR A 100 -13.93 14.08 31.50
N ASP A 101 -14.77 14.63 30.62
CA ASP A 101 -15.62 15.76 30.91
C ASP A 101 -16.86 15.36 31.75
N ALA A 102 -17.72 16.33 32.07
CA ALA A 102 -18.94 16.11 32.87
C ALA A 102 -19.95 15.18 32.16
N ASP A 103 -19.89 15.07 30.85
CA ASP A 103 -20.77 14.24 30.03
C ASP A 103 -20.18 12.82 29.79
N GLY A 104 -18.98 12.55 30.31
CA GLY A 104 -18.31 11.25 30.20
C GLY A 104 -17.54 11.05 28.89
N ASN A 105 -17.27 12.11 28.12
CA ASN A 105 -16.44 12.04 26.94
C ASN A 105 -14.97 12.29 27.29
N LYS A 106 -14.05 11.67 26.55
CA LYS A 106 -12.61 11.92 26.72
C LYS A 106 -12.28 13.37 26.33
N ILE A 107 -11.51 14.06 27.17
CA ILE A 107 -11.08 15.43 26.89
C ILE A 107 -10.00 15.41 25.81
N ILE A 108 -10.21 16.16 24.71
CA ILE A 108 -9.28 16.29 23.60
C ILE A 108 -8.40 17.52 23.84
N LEU A 109 -7.08 17.33 23.84
CA LEU A 109 -6.08 18.41 23.96
C LEU A 109 -5.70 18.98 22.59
N ALA A 110 -5.63 18.14 21.56
CA ALA A 110 -5.28 18.53 20.19
C ALA A 110 -5.86 17.54 19.18
N GLY A 111 -6.18 18.03 17.98
CA GLY A 111 -6.87 17.26 16.94
C GLY A 111 -8.38 17.40 17.02
N GLU A 112 -9.08 16.68 16.16
CA GLU A 112 -10.54 16.69 16.06
C GLU A 112 -11.15 15.35 16.51
N ASP A 113 -12.35 15.38 17.05
CA ASP A 113 -13.09 14.16 17.39
C ASP A 113 -13.52 13.43 16.10
N PRO A 114 -12.99 12.22 15.83
CA PRO A 114 -13.29 11.47 14.61
C PRO A 114 -14.77 11.05 14.53
N THR A 115 -15.52 11.06 15.64
CA THR A 115 -16.94 10.70 15.64
C THR A 115 -17.78 11.73 14.88
N ASN A 116 -17.39 12.99 14.92
CA ASN A 116 -18.09 14.13 14.30
C ASN A 116 -17.70 14.35 12.83
N ILE A 117 -16.64 13.72 12.34
CA ILE A 117 -16.14 13.90 10.97
C ILE A 117 -16.89 12.96 10.04
N SER A 118 -17.41 13.46 8.92
CA SER A 118 -18.03 12.64 7.88
C SER A 118 -16.95 12.00 6.97
N VAL A 119 -17.29 10.92 6.26
CA VAL A 119 -16.33 10.26 5.34
C VAL A 119 -15.83 11.20 4.24
N PRO A 120 -16.68 11.97 3.53
CA PRO A 120 -16.19 12.94 2.54
C PRO A 120 -15.28 14.02 3.14
N GLN A 121 -15.58 14.47 4.36
CA GLN A 121 -14.74 15.42 5.07
C GLN A 121 -13.37 14.81 5.41
N ALA A 122 -13.33 13.59 5.91
CA ALA A 122 -12.08 12.89 6.23
C ALA A 122 -11.15 12.75 5.01
N LEU A 123 -11.69 12.48 3.81
CA LEU A 123 -10.92 12.41 2.58
C LEU A 123 -10.13 13.71 2.27
N ILE A 124 -10.63 14.83 2.75
CA ILE A 124 -10.04 16.15 2.51
C ILE A 124 -9.17 16.57 3.71
N THR A 125 -9.67 16.44 4.94
CA THR A 125 -8.99 16.94 6.12
C THR A 125 -7.78 16.10 6.53
N SER A 126 -7.81 14.78 6.25
CA SER A 126 -6.72 13.84 6.57
C SER A 126 -5.36 14.16 5.92
N TRP A 127 -5.27 15.20 5.10
CA TRP A 127 -4.01 15.68 4.56
C TRP A 127 -3.30 16.70 5.46
N SER A 128 -3.96 17.16 6.53
CA SER A 128 -3.45 18.21 7.41
C SER A 128 -4.08 18.20 8.81
N ASP A 129 -4.59 17.07 9.28
CA ASP A 129 -5.31 16.96 10.56
C ASP A 129 -4.45 16.40 11.71
N ALA A 130 -3.19 16.09 11.46
CA ALA A 130 -2.29 15.57 12.47
C ALA A 130 -2.07 16.59 13.61
N PRO A 131 -2.32 16.23 14.88
CA PRO A 131 -2.17 17.14 16.04
C PRO A 131 -0.77 17.74 16.20
N GLY A 132 0.28 17.02 15.81
CA GLY A 132 1.67 17.48 15.80
C GLY A 132 2.05 18.30 14.57
N GLY A 133 1.08 18.68 13.72
CA GLY A 133 1.27 19.49 12.54
C GLY A 133 1.99 18.78 11.41
N PHE A 134 2.62 19.57 10.52
CA PHE A 134 3.21 19.06 9.27
C PHE A 134 4.24 17.93 9.46
N GLU A 135 5.05 17.98 10.52
CA GLU A 135 6.05 16.93 10.78
C GLU A 135 5.40 15.59 11.10
N GLU A 136 4.31 15.59 11.87
CA GLU A 136 3.55 14.38 12.15
C GLU A 136 2.80 13.90 10.90
N GLU A 137 2.23 14.81 10.14
CA GLU A 137 1.54 14.54 8.89
C GLU A 137 2.44 13.79 7.90
N MET A 138 3.69 14.22 7.76
CA MET A 138 4.67 13.54 6.90
C MET A 138 5.04 12.13 7.39
N LYS A 139 4.86 11.82 8.67
CA LYS A 139 5.09 10.48 9.23
C LYS A 139 3.94 9.51 8.94
N GLU A 140 2.79 9.99 8.48
CA GLU A 140 1.64 9.15 8.09
C GLU A 140 1.79 8.55 6.69
N PHE A 141 2.71 9.08 5.90
CA PHE A 141 3.02 8.48 4.62
C PHE A 141 3.88 7.23 4.78
N THR A 142 3.55 6.21 4.01
CA THR A 142 4.42 5.05 3.85
C THR A 142 5.00 5.06 2.44
N TYR A 143 6.24 4.58 2.32
CA TYR A 143 6.99 4.62 1.08
C TYR A 143 7.46 3.22 0.70
N SER A 144 7.41 2.90 -0.59
CA SER A 144 7.98 1.68 -1.13
C SER A 144 8.88 2.00 -2.32
N ILE A 145 10.03 1.36 -2.36
CA ILE A 145 10.90 1.37 -3.54
C ILE A 145 11.22 -0.07 -3.92
N ALA A 146 11.19 -0.37 -5.20
CA ALA A 146 11.46 -1.72 -5.68
C ALA A 146 12.20 -1.71 -7.01
N THR A 147 12.95 -2.78 -7.25
CA THR A 147 13.54 -3.08 -8.55
C THR A 147 13.25 -4.52 -8.92
N GLU A 148 13.05 -4.73 -10.21
CA GLU A 148 12.85 -6.04 -10.81
C GLU A 148 13.73 -6.15 -12.04
N TYR A 149 14.45 -7.25 -12.15
CA TYR A 149 15.23 -7.58 -13.34
C TYR A 149 14.73 -8.90 -13.92
N TRP A 150 14.47 -8.92 -15.22
CA TRP A 150 14.08 -10.10 -15.98
C TRP A 150 15.16 -10.50 -16.97
N TYR A 151 15.42 -11.79 -17.02
CA TYR A 151 16.23 -12.42 -18.06
C TYR A 151 15.31 -13.30 -18.92
N ASP A 152 15.33 -13.03 -20.23
CA ASP A 152 14.59 -13.76 -21.28
C ASP A 152 13.09 -13.94 -20.98
N LYS A 153 12.48 -13.01 -20.24
CA LYS A 153 11.10 -13.09 -19.76
C LYS A 153 10.77 -14.36 -18.95
N GLN A 154 11.80 -15.15 -18.62
CA GLN A 154 11.68 -16.43 -17.91
C GLN A 154 12.11 -16.34 -16.46
N PHE A 155 13.24 -15.67 -16.19
CA PHE A 155 13.79 -15.56 -14.84
C PHE A 155 13.72 -14.14 -14.34
N ALA A 156 13.19 -13.95 -13.14
CA ALA A 156 13.17 -12.66 -12.48
C ALA A 156 13.92 -12.70 -11.15
N ILE A 157 14.58 -11.61 -10.82
CA ILE A 157 15.02 -11.29 -9.45
C ILE A 157 14.43 -9.96 -9.04
N ARG A 158 14.07 -9.84 -7.78
CA ARG A 158 13.38 -8.67 -7.22
C ARG A 158 14.02 -8.27 -5.91
N ALA A 159 14.10 -6.98 -5.69
CA ALA A 159 14.45 -6.42 -4.39
C ALA A 159 13.56 -5.20 -4.12
N GLY A 160 13.24 -4.98 -2.86
CA GLY A 160 12.43 -3.83 -2.46
C GLY A 160 12.68 -3.44 -1.01
N TYR A 161 12.24 -2.23 -0.68
CA TYR A 161 12.25 -1.71 0.68
C TYR A 161 10.93 -1.00 0.96
N PHE A 162 10.36 -1.27 2.11
CA PHE A 162 9.17 -0.61 2.64
C PHE A 162 9.50 0.16 3.90
N HIS A 163 9.00 1.38 3.99
CA HIS A 163 9.19 2.27 5.12
C HIS A 163 7.88 2.81 5.65
N GLU A 164 7.67 2.66 6.95
CA GLU A 164 6.63 3.31 7.75
C GLU A 164 7.27 3.92 8.99
N ALA A 165 6.86 5.14 9.35
CA ALA A 165 7.42 5.86 10.47
C ALA A 165 7.26 5.10 11.80
N ALA A 166 8.24 5.21 12.69
CA ALA A 166 8.26 4.49 13.96
C ALA A 166 7.04 4.80 14.86
N THR A 167 6.48 6.00 14.76
CA THR A 167 5.31 6.45 15.52
C THR A 167 3.96 6.06 14.91
N LYS A 168 3.95 5.55 13.65
CA LYS A 168 2.72 5.24 12.90
C LYS A 168 2.59 3.75 12.53
N GLY A 169 3.39 2.87 13.14
CA GLY A 169 3.32 1.42 12.93
C GLY A 169 4.68 0.74 12.87
N ASN A 170 5.76 1.50 12.56
CA ASN A 170 7.16 1.04 12.59
C ASN A 170 7.44 -0.20 11.72
N ARG A 171 6.71 -0.36 10.61
CA ARG A 171 6.94 -1.45 9.67
C ARG A 171 8.01 -1.05 8.67
N GLN A 172 9.21 -1.56 8.86
CA GLN A 172 10.33 -1.34 7.96
C GLN A 172 10.95 -2.69 7.60
N TYR A 173 11.07 -2.98 6.31
CA TYR A 173 11.60 -4.26 5.87
C TYR A 173 12.14 -4.20 4.45
N PHE A 174 13.16 -5.00 4.19
CA PHE A 174 13.58 -5.36 2.86
C PHE A 174 12.79 -6.57 2.34
N THR A 175 12.64 -6.65 1.04
CA THR A 175 12.12 -7.84 0.36
C THR A 175 13.10 -8.30 -0.70
N ILE A 176 13.27 -9.60 -0.83
CA ILE A 176 13.95 -10.23 -1.94
C ILE A 176 13.04 -11.26 -2.56
N GLY A 177 13.14 -11.44 -3.86
CA GLY A 177 12.27 -12.38 -4.57
C GLY A 177 12.92 -12.93 -5.83
N ALA A 178 12.40 -14.06 -6.28
CA ALA A 178 12.73 -14.68 -7.53
C ALA A 178 11.46 -15.11 -8.26
N GLY A 179 11.50 -15.12 -9.58
CA GLY A 179 10.40 -15.57 -10.43
C GLY A 179 10.88 -16.49 -11.52
N LEU A 180 10.06 -17.46 -11.87
CA LEU A 180 10.25 -18.36 -12.99
C LEU A 180 8.98 -18.37 -13.83
N ARG A 181 9.13 -18.30 -15.15
CA ARG A 181 8.05 -18.49 -16.12
C ARG A 181 8.48 -19.58 -17.10
N TYR A 182 7.63 -20.56 -17.26
CA TYR A 182 7.87 -21.67 -18.19
C TYR A 182 6.56 -22.14 -18.81
N ASN A 183 6.39 -21.93 -20.09
CA ASN A 183 5.14 -22.20 -20.81
C ASN A 183 3.95 -21.52 -20.07
N VAL A 184 2.96 -22.32 -19.68
CA VAL A 184 1.76 -21.84 -18.96
C VAL A 184 2.00 -21.64 -17.46
N PHE A 185 3.14 -22.05 -16.93
CA PHE A 185 3.42 -22.01 -15.49
C PHE A 185 4.25 -20.82 -15.10
N GLY A 186 3.88 -20.18 -14.00
CA GLY A 186 4.69 -19.19 -13.32
C GLY A 186 4.83 -19.52 -11.84
N LEU A 187 6.03 -19.39 -11.30
CA LEU A 187 6.32 -19.52 -9.88
C LEU A 187 7.04 -18.27 -9.41
N ASP A 188 6.50 -17.63 -8.39
CA ASP A 188 7.16 -16.53 -7.70
C ASP A 188 7.44 -16.90 -6.25
N PHE A 189 8.59 -16.49 -5.79
CA PHE A 189 9.05 -16.61 -4.43
C PHE A 189 9.40 -15.22 -3.89
N ALA A 190 9.03 -14.94 -2.64
CA ALA A 190 9.44 -13.71 -1.95
C ALA A 190 9.71 -13.98 -0.47
N TYR A 191 10.76 -13.36 0.05
CA TYR A 191 11.13 -13.38 1.45
C TYR A 191 11.25 -11.97 2.00
N LEU A 192 10.74 -11.77 3.20
CA LEU A 192 10.65 -10.49 3.87
C LEU A 192 11.62 -10.45 5.04
N ILE A 193 12.49 -9.43 5.05
CA ILE A 193 13.56 -9.24 6.03
C ILE A 193 13.26 -7.97 6.82
N PRO A 194 12.67 -8.07 8.02
CA PRO A 194 12.39 -6.89 8.84
C PRO A 194 13.68 -6.25 9.33
N THR A 195 13.68 -4.92 9.40
CA THR A 195 14.78 -4.12 9.94
C THR A 195 14.50 -3.67 11.38
N THR A 196 13.25 -3.82 11.84
CA THR A 196 12.80 -3.44 13.17
C THR A 196 12.50 -4.68 14.00
N GLN A 197 12.79 -4.63 15.30
CA GLN A 197 12.49 -5.71 16.22
C GLN A 197 10.98 -5.87 16.41
N ARG A 198 10.51 -7.11 16.57
CA ARG A 198 9.10 -7.48 16.80
C ARG A 198 8.17 -7.08 15.63
N ASN A 199 8.65 -7.16 14.40
CA ASN A 199 7.80 -6.94 13.24
C ASN A 199 6.84 -8.14 13.08
N PRO A 200 5.51 -7.92 12.99
CA PRO A 200 4.54 -9.00 12.79
C PRO A 200 4.74 -9.83 11.52
N LEU A 201 5.47 -9.27 10.54
CA LEU A 201 5.79 -9.90 9.27
C LEU A 201 7.16 -10.60 9.26
N GLU A 202 7.80 -10.75 10.43
CA GLU A 202 9.09 -11.42 10.54
C GLU A 202 9.01 -12.86 10.00
N ASN A 203 10.04 -13.25 9.24
CA ASN A 203 10.15 -14.58 8.60
C ASN A 203 9.00 -14.93 7.65
N THR A 204 8.37 -13.94 7.04
CA THR A 204 7.32 -14.19 6.05
C THR A 204 7.91 -14.66 4.73
N LEU A 205 7.54 -15.88 4.35
CA LEU A 205 7.84 -16.50 3.07
C LEU A 205 6.57 -16.58 2.25
N ARG A 206 6.62 -16.14 0.99
CA ARG A 206 5.48 -16.20 0.08
C ARG A 206 5.83 -16.97 -1.17
N PHE A 207 4.90 -17.83 -1.58
CA PHE A 207 4.93 -18.51 -2.87
C PHE A 207 3.67 -18.15 -3.63
N THR A 208 3.82 -17.87 -4.92
CA THR A 208 2.70 -17.62 -5.83
C THR A 208 2.86 -18.53 -7.03
N LEU A 209 1.83 -19.32 -7.33
CA LEU A 209 1.74 -20.13 -8.53
C LEU A 209 0.78 -19.44 -9.50
N LEU A 210 1.21 -19.29 -10.74
CA LEU A 210 0.47 -18.62 -11.81
C LEU A 210 0.25 -19.62 -12.95
N PHE A 211 -0.91 -19.52 -13.58
CA PHE A 211 -1.25 -20.27 -14.78
C PHE A 211 -1.69 -19.27 -15.86
N ASP A 212 -0.96 -19.22 -16.96
CA ASP A 212 -1.25 -18.40 -18.12
C ASP A 212 -1.57 -19.29 -19.30
N PHE A 213 -2.85 -19.49 -19.58
CA PHE A 213 -3.32 -20.37 -20.66
C PHE A 213 -3.19 -19.74 -22.05
N ASP A 214 -2.95 -18.44 -22.14
CA ASP A 214 -2.73 -17.77 -23.44
C ASP A 214 -1.27 -17.89 -23.92
N ALA A 215 -0.33 -18.17 -23.02
CA ALA A 215 1.07 -18.38 -23.37
C ALA A 215 1.29 -19.60 -24.31
N SER A 216 0.41 -20.58 -24.28
CA SER A 216 0.49 -21.77 -25.16
C SER A 216 0.10 -21.46 -26.61
N LYS A 217 -0.68 -20.41 -26.88
CA LYS A 217 -1.12 -20.04 -28.23
C LYS A 217 -0.06 -19.27 -29.03
N SER A 218 0.89 -18.65 -28.36
CA SER A 218 1.95 -17.88 -29.03
C SER A 218 3.09 -18.72 -29.57
N THR A 219 3.21 -19.99 -29.16
CA THR A 219 4.25 -20.93 -29.65
C THR A 219 3.85 -21.62 -30.96
N ASP A 220 2.54 -21.71 -31.27
CA ASP A 220 2.07 -22.41 -32.49
C ASP A 220 2.04 -21.51 -33.74
N SER A 221 2.28 -20.20 -33.62
CA SER A 221 2.19 -19.26 -34.76
C SER A 221 3.51 -18.99 -35.47
N ASP A 222 4.66 -19.41 -34.95
CA ASP A 222 5.98 -19.19 -35.55
C ASP A 222 6.50 -20.37 -36.41
N ASP A 223 5.75 -21.51 -36.47
CA ASP A 223 6.21 -22.73 -37.16
C ASP A 223 5.52 -22.97 -38.51
N THR A 224 4.81 -21.98 -39.08
CA THR A 224 4.17 -22.11 -40.40
C THR A 224 4.56 -21.00 -41.35
N THR A 225 5.87 -20.84 -41.63
CA THR A 225 6.37 -20.23 -42.88
C THR A 225 7.74 -20.82 -43.21
N GLU A 226 7.75 -21.99 -43.83
CA GLU A 226 8.75 -22.37 -44.84
C GLU A 226 8.16 -22.24 -46.24
#